data_25b8d74354936948ff951ce31764c579
#
_entry.id   25b8d74354936948ff951ce31764c579
#
_cell.length_a   1.000
_cell.length_b   1.000
_cell.length_c   1.000
_cell.angle_alpha   90.00
_cell.angle_beta   90.00
_cell.angle_gamma   90.00
#
_symmetry.space_group_name_H-M   'P 1'
#
loop_
_entity.id
_entity.type
_entity.pdbx_description
1 polymer ?
#
loop_
_entity_poly.entity_id
_entity_poly.type
_entity_poly.pdbx_seq_one_letter_code
_entity_poly.pdbx_strand_id
1 'polypeptide(L)'
;MKNFDLNKFIIISFFYISCKSTVPIIDIDSINNDGDINDIDNWLTELSLKNYFNGAILISVNGKVELMNTYGYSNLARTKPLTAQSSFRLASVSKQFTATAIMILKERGKLSYDDNVKSYLVDFPYEDVTIRHLLTHTSGIPDYESLVLKFKNKSSTKYFYRTGQSKENIVYKGDPSLYKNQHDILSMKDVLDLVIRYSDKRKFLAGDKYKYSNTGYVLLAYIVEKISEQTFESFMDDHIFTPLEMKNSSVWNLNTSSGKLDNRVEGTNKNRLNDYTWMDGVAGDGAVFVSIEDFIKWDESLTNNTIISESNFNESTTPFITNNSDTSYYGFGWSLDDKDSSIDHTGSWVGAQTYIYKNPKNGLLFVLLDSSTNKYMRKIRSAILELIKRKY
;
A
#
# COMPACT_ATOMS: atom_id res chain seq x y z
N MET A 1 -49.86 36.98 -54.29
CA MET A 1 -48.62 37.70 -54.57
C MET A 1 -48.18 38.39 -53.28
N LYS A 2 -47.22 37.82 -52.56
CA LYS A 2 -46.29 38.48 -51.62
C LYS A 2 -45.22 37.44 -51.26
N ASN A 3 -44.01 37.73 -51.63
CA ASN A 3 -42.78 36.97 -51.44
C ASN A 3 -42.50 36.77 -49.98
N PHE A 4 -42.18 35.56 -49.55
CA PHE A 4 -41.53 35.23 -48.26
C PHE A 4 -40.06 35.04 -48.54
N ASP A 5 -39.32 35.91 -47.96
CA ASP A 5 -37.85 35.93 -48.04
C ASP A 5 -37.26 34.89 -47.11
N LEU A 6 -36.60 33.87 -47.67
CA LEU A 6 -35.81 32.84 -46.96
C LEU A 6 -34.39 33.35 -46.86
N ASN A 7 -33.94 33.84 -45.72
CA ASN A 7 -32.50 33.84 -45.38
C ASN A 7 -32.28 34.48 -44.06
N LYS A 8 -31.97 33.62 -43.07
CA LYS A 8 -30.98 33.86 -42.02
C LYS A 8 -31.06 32.77 -40.93
N PHE A 9 -30.61 31.56 -41.30
CA PHE A 9 -30.17 30.64 -40.27
C PHE A 9 -28.70 30.95 -39.94
N ILE A 10 -28.47 31.61 -38.81
CA ILE A 10 -27.16 31.75 -38.22
C ILE A 10 -26.86 30.43 -37.54
N ILE A 11 -25.99 29.60 -38.14
CA ILE A 11 -25.40 28.42 -37.51
C ILE A 11 -24.37 28.92 -36.51
N ILE A 12 -24.74 28.98 -35.23
CA ILE A 12 -23.77 29.14 -34.14
C ILE A 12 -23.14 27.78 -33.92
N SER A 13 -22.00 27.55 -34.56
CA SER A 13 -21.14 26.42 -34.27
C SER A 13 -20.49 26.65 -32.88
N PHE A 14 -21.04 25.96 -31.88
CA PHE A 14 -20.34 25.83 -30.58
C PHE A 14 -19.09 25.01 -30.80
N PHE A 15 -17.95 25.68 -30.89
CA PHE A 15 -16.67 25.05 -30.67
C PHE A 15 -16.60 24.60 -29.22
N TYR A 16 -16.87 23.33 -28.96
CA TYR A 16 -16.47 22.68 -27.75
C TYR A 16 -14.94 22.62 -27.73
N ILE A 17 -14.29 23.63 -27.16
CA ILE A 17 -12.92 23.53 -26.76
C ILE A 17 -12.89 22.54 -25.59
N SER A 18 -12.63 21.27 -25.90
CA SER A 18 -12.29 20.26 -24.89
C SER A 18 -10.96 20.67 -24.27
N CYS A 19 -11.02 21.47 -23.23
CA CYS A 19 -9.87 21.75 -22.40
C CYS A 19 -9.52 20.43 -21.68
N LYS A 20 -8.74 19.56 -22.34
CA LYS A 20 -8.06 18.48 -21.65
C LYS A 20 -7.10 19.16 -20.70
N SER A 21 -7.46 19.23 -19.41
CA SER A 21 -6.52 19.61 -18.36
C SER A 21 -5.39 18.59 -18.35
N THR A 22 -4.32 18.90 -19.07
CA THR A 22 -3.07 18.16 -18.98
C THR A 22 -2.45 18.54 -17.64
N VAL A 23 -2.11 17.53 -16.82
CA VAL A 23 -1.25 17.75 -15.66
C VAL A 23 0.00 18.43 -16.17
N PRO A 24 0.46 19.53 -15.54
CA PRO A 24 1.77 20.08 -15.82
C PRO A 24 2.79 18.97 -15.54
N ILE A 25 3.32 18.38 -16.58
CA ILE A 25 4.41 17.40 -16.49
C ILE A 25 5.66 18.23 -16.37
N ILE A 26 6.56 17.89 -15.44
CA ILE A 26 7.95 18.34 -15.56
C ILE A 26 8.39 17.92 -16.96
N ASP A 27 8.81 18.85 -17.76
CA ASP A 27 9.58 18.57 -18.95
C ASP A 27 10.97 18.13 -18.47
N ILE A 28 11.15 16.83 -18.35
CA ILE A 28 12.38 16.22 -17.83
C ILE A 28 13.59 16.68 -18.66
N ASP A 29 13.38 16.94 -19.94
CA ASP A 29 14.44 17.40 -20.84
C ASP A 29 14.75 18.89 -20.67
N SER A 30 13.85 19.67 -20.04
CA SER A 30 14.05 21.09 -19.74
C SER A 30 14.75 21.35 -18.39
N ILE A 31 14.74 20.36 -17.50
CA ILE A 31 15.47 20.43 -16.24
C ILE A 31 16.94 20.14 -16.55
N ASN A 32 17.83 21.09 -16.25
CA ASN A 32 19.27 20.93 -16.39
C ASN A 32 19.71 19.58 -15.86
N ASN A 33 20.65 18.90 -16.53
CA ASN A 33 21.11 17.54 -16.24
C ASN A 33 21.51 17.27 -14.77
N ASP A 34 21.59 18.31 -13.94
CA ASP A 34 21.92 18.24 -12.52
C ASP A 34 20.70 18.02 -11.60
N GLY A 35 19.47 17.99 -12.15
CA GLY A 35 18.19 17.74 -11.43
C GLY A 35 18.14 18.45 -10.07
N ASP A 36 17.84 19.74 -10.03
CA ASP A 36 17.80 20.45 -8.74
C ASP A 36 16.64 19.89 -7.90
N ILE A 37 16.94 19.47 -6.68
CA ILE A 37 15.96 19.03 -5.69
C ILE A 37 14.86 20.07 -5.46
N ASN A 38 15.25 21.37 -5.56
CA ASN A 38 14.31 22.48 -5.45
C ASN A 38 13.27 22.49 -6.58
N ASP A 39 13.60 21.99 -7.77
CA ASP A 39 12.65 21.91 -8.89
C ASP A 39 11.57 20.86 -8.60
N ILE A 40 11.93 19.74 -7.95
CA ILE A 40 10.98 18.73 -7.50
C ILE A 40 10.03 19.32 -6.45
N ASP A 41 10.56 20.04 -5.47
CA ASP A 41 9.79 20.68 -4.40
C ASP A 41 8.81 21.74 -4.95
N ASN A 42 9.28 22.62 -5.83
CA ASN A 42 8.48 23.63 -6.50
C ASN A 42 7.36 22.99 -7.34
N TRP A 43 7.67 21.94 -8.08
CA TRP A 43 6.70 21.24 -8.90
C TRP A 43 5.60 20.55 -8.07
N LEU A 44 5.96 19.86 -6.99
CA LEU A 44 4.98 19.24 -6.09
C LEU A 44 4.11 20.29 -5.39
N THR A 45 4.68 21.46 -5.05
CA THR A 45 3.93 22.60 -4.54
C THR A 45 2.88 23.07 -5.55
N GLU A 46 3.28 23.24 -6.82
CA GLU A 46 2.36 23.63 -7.89
C GLU A 46 1.25 22.58 -8.11
N LEU A 47 1.60 21.29 -8.12
CA LEU A 47 0.63 20.19 -8.25
C LEU A 47 -0.37 20.18 -7.08
N SER A 48 0.10 20.47 -5.86
CA SER A 48 -0.77 20.53 -4.68
C SER A 48 -1.73 21.71 -4.74
N LEU A 49 -1.26 22.90 -5.13
CA LEU A 49 -2.11 24.08 -5.34
C LEU A 49 -3.21 23.83 -6.38
N LYS A 50 -2.92 23.01 -7.39
CA LYS A 50 -3.87 22.60 -8.44
C LYS A 50 -4.70 21.37 -8.07
N ASN A 51 -4.59 20.83 -6.84
CA ASN A 51 -5.24 19.62 -6.35
C ASN A 51 -4.92 18.35 -7.15
N TYR A 52 -3.71 18.24 -7.69
CA TYR A 52 -3.19 17.04 -8.35
C TYR A 52 -2.32 16.18 -7.42
N PHE A 53 -1.92 16.70 -6.26
CA PHE A 53 -1.15 16.00 -5.25
C PHE A 53 -1.56 16.48 -3.85
N ASN A 54 -1.72 15.56 -2.89
CA ASN A 54 -1.96 15.86 -1.47
C ASN A 54 -1.20 14.81 -0.65
N GLY A 55 0.02 15.13 -0.26
CA GLY A 55 0.88 14.09 0.28
C GLY A 55 2.23 14.56 0.80
N ALA A 56 3.18 13.64 0.84
CA ALA A 56 4.52 13.84 1.37
C ALA A 56 5.59 13.20 0.46
N ILE A 57 6.79 13.76 0.49
CA ILE A 57 7.98 13.23 -0.18
C ILE A 57 9.16 13.13 0.79
N LEU A 58 9.96 12.08 0.63
CA LEU A 58 11.30 11.96 1.22
C LEU A 58 12.27 11.48 0.15
N ILE A 59 13.37 12.17 0.01
CA ILE A 59 14.55 11.73 -0.74
C ILE A 59 15.73 11.82 0.22
N SER A 60 16.43 10.72 0.43
CA SER A 60 17.67 10.71 1.19
C SER A 60 18.74 9.89 0.49
N VAL A 61 20.00 10.22 0.75
CA VAL A 61 21.16 9.52 0.20
C VAL A 61 22.14 9.23 1.34
N ASN A 62 22.45 7.95 1.55
CA ASN A 62 23.29 7.49 2.67
C ASN A 62 22.85 8.05 4.04
N GLY A 63 21.53 8.07 4.28
CA GLY A 63 20.92 8.58 5.50
C GLY A 63 20.83 10.11 5.59
N LYS A 64 21.43 10.86 4.66
CA LYS A 64 21.30 12.31 4.61
C LYS A 64 20.05 12.72 3.85
N VAL A 65 19.15 13.45 4.50
CA VAL A 65 17.94 13.97 3.88
C VAL A 65 18.30 15.08 2.88
N GLU A 66 17.95 14.89 1.61
CA GLU A 66 18.09 15.86 0.53
C GLU A 66 16.79 16.63 0.30
N LEU A 67 15.63 15.96 0.46
CA LEU A 67 14.30 16.59 0.43
C LEU A 67 13.36 15.83 1.36
N MET A 68 12.71 16.55 2.27
CA MET A 68 11.56 16.06 3.04
C MET A 68 10.54 17.19 3.15
N ASN A 69 9.38 17.02 2.51
CA ASN A 69 8.33 18.03 2.53
C ASN A 69 6.94 17.41 2.45
N THR A 70 5.92 18.21 2.80
CA THR A 70 4.51 17.86 2.80
C THR A 70 3.69 18.93 2.09
N TYR A 71 2.66 18.50 1.35
CA TYR A 71 1.87 19.37 0.49
C TYR A 71 0.39 19.10 0.68
N GLY A 72 -0.36 20.13 1.06
CA GLY A 72 -1.80 20.05 1.22
C GLY A 72 -2.25 19.80 2.66
N TYR A 73 -3.30 18.98 2.85
CA TYR A 73 -4.04 18.89 4.11
C TYR A 73 -4.28 17.44 4.53
N SER A 74 -4.31 17.20 5.86
CA SER A 74 -4.55 15.86 6.43
C SER A 74 -6.03 15.51 6.51
N ASN A 75 -6.93 16.47 6.30
CA ASN A 75 -8.37 16.25 6.36
C ASN A 75 -9.11 16.82 5.13
N LEU A 76 -10.26 16.21 4.80
CA LEU A 76 -11.10 16.62 3.68
C LEU A 76 -11.56 18.08 3.79
N ALA A 77 -11.82 18.57 5.00
CA ALA A 77 -12.22 19.96 5.24
C ALA A 77 -11.09 20.98 4.95
N ARG A 78 -9.84 20.52 4.73
CA ARG A 78 -8.67 21.34 4.43
C ARG A 78 -8.39 22.40 5.51
N THR A 79 -8.58 22.04 6.75
CA THR A 79 -8.34 22.90 7.93
C THR A 79 -7.09 22.53 8.71
N LYS A 80 -6.52 21.34 8.44
CA LYS A 80 -5.32 20.83 9.11
C LYS A 80 -4.23 20.59 8.05
N PRO A 81 -3.22 21.46 7.93
CA PRO A 81 -2.09 21.24 7.05
C PRO A 81 -1.39 19.90 7.34
N LEU A 82 -0.84 19.27 6.31
CA LEU A 82 0.07 18.13 6.47
C LEU A 82 1.36 18.58 7.15
N THR A 83 1.93 17.70 7.96
CA THR A 83 3.24 17.87 8.63
C THR A 83 4.09 16.63 8.44
N ALA A 84 5.37 16.68 8.77
CA ALA A 84 6.26 15.52 8.73
C ALA A 84 5.78 14.36 9.61
N GLN A 85 4.98 14.67 10.65
CA GLN A 85 4.37 13.72 11.58
C GLN A 85 3.02 13.17 11.08
N SER A 86 2.47 13.69 9.98
CA SER A 86 1.22 13.18 9.43
C SER A 86 1.36 11.73 9.00
N SER A 87 0.48 10.87 9.50
CA SER A 87 0.54 9.42 9.31
C SER A 87 -0.32 8.98 8.13
N PHE A 88 0.31 8.48 7.09
CA PHE A 88 -0.32 8.07 5.84
C PHE A 88 -0.56 6.57 5.79
N ARG A 89 -1.71 6.15 5.26
CA ARG A 89 -1.96 4.77 4.91
C ARG A 89 -0.97 4.30 3.84
N LEU A 90 -0.26 3.22 4.12
CA LEU A 90 0.76 2.70 3.20
C LEU A 90 0.19 1.79 2.11
N ALA A 91 -1.02 1.26 2.30
CA ALA A 91 -1.55 0.21 1.43
C ALA A 91 -0.51 -0.93 1.29
N SER A 92 -0.25 -1.46 0.10
CA SER A 92 0.66 -2.60 -0.08
C SER A 92 2.13 -2.36 0.30
N VAL A 93 2.57 -1.11 0.49
CA VAL A 93 3.90 -0.82 1.09
C VAL A 93 3.98 -1.35 2.53
N SER A 94 2.85 -1.64 3.18
CA SER A 94 2.77 -2.33 4.48
C SER A 94 3.42 -3.72 4.50
N LYS A 95 3.51 -4.38 3.35
CA LYS A 95 3.97 -5.78 3.27
C LYS A 95 5.40 -5.97 3.74
N GLN A 96 6.27 -4.99 3.56
CA GLN A 96 7.64 -5.04 4.09
C GLN A 96 7.67 -5.11 5.62
N PHE A 97 6.75 -4.41 6.30
CA PHE A 97 6.61 -4.46 7.76
C PHE A 97 6.07 -5.82 8.22
N THR A 98 5.09 -6.37 7.54
CA THR A 98 4.56 -7.72 7.82
C THR A 98 5.63 -8.78 7.61
N ALA A 99 6.41 -8.68 6.55
CA ALA A 99 7.54 -9.57 6.31
C ALA A 99 8.59 -9.45 7.43
N THR A 100 8.86 -8.23 7.90
CA THR A 100 9.78 -8.00 9.03
C THR A 100 9.27 -8.66 10.32
N ALA A 101 7.96 -8.61 10.60
CA ALA A 101 7.38 -9.34 11.74
C ALA A 101 7.63 -10.86 11.65
N ILE A 102 7.51 -11.45 10.47
CA ILE A 102 7.86 -12.86 10.21
C ILE A 102 9.37 -13.10 10.39
N MET A 103 10.22 -12.20 9.89
CA MET A 103 11.68 -12.30 10.07
C MET A 103 12.08 -12.25 11.54
N ILE A 104 11.47 -11.38 12.33
CA ILE A 104 11.67 -11.32 13.79
C ILE A 104 11.31 -12.65 14.47
N LEU A 105 10.18 -13.24 14.12
CA LEU A 105 9.78 -14.54 14.66
C LEU A 105 10.74 -15.66 14.26
N LYS A 106 11.25 -15.64 13.04
CA LYS A 106 12.27 -16.59 12.55
C LYS A 106 13.57 -16.45 13.33
N GLU A 107 14.06 -15.24 13.58
CA GLU A 107 15.29 -15.00 14.36
C GLU A 107 15.15 -15.46 15.82
N ARG A 108 13.93 -15.39 16.36
CA ARG A 108 13.61 -15.91 17.69
C ARG A 108 13.40 -17.43 17.74
N GLY A 109 13.60 -18.13 16.61
CA GLY A 109 13.40 -19.57 16.51
C GLY A 109 11.94 -20.03 16.66
N LYS A 110 10.98 -19.14 16.42
CA LYS A 110 9.55 -19.43 16.56
C LYS A 110 8.92 -20.03 15.29
N LEU A 111 9.57 -19.82 14.14
CA LEU A 111 9.20 -20.39 12.84
C LEU A 111 10.42 -20.51 11.93
N SER A 112 10.27 -21.31 10.86
CA SER A 112 11.12 -21.29 9.68
C SER A 112 10.34 -20.83 8.45
N TYR A 113 11.01 -20.21 7.48
CA TYR A 113 10.33 -19.84 6.22
C TYR A 113 9.84 -21.06 5.45
N ASP A 114 10.46 -22.21 5.65
CA ASP A 114 10.11 -23.47 4.98
C ASP A 114 9.11 -24.31 5.76
N ASP A 115 8.66 -23.82 6.93
CA ASP A 115 7.57 -24.46 7.66
C ASP A 115 6.26 -24.38 6.87
N ASN A 116 5.47 -25.45 6.98
CA ASN A 116 4.15 -25.49 6.38
C ASN A 116 3.19 -24.51 7.10
N VAL A 117 2.43 -23.75 6.36
CA VAL A 117 1.41 -22.83 6.89
C VAL A 117 0.43 -23.54 7.82
N LYS A 118 0.10 -24.80 7.52
CA LYS A 118 -0.81 -25.61 8.31
C LYS A 118 -0.30 -25.91 9.73
N SER A 119 1.01 -25.83 9.96
CA SER A 119 1.59 -25.96 11.31
C SER A 119 1.12 -24.87 12.27
N TYR A 120 0.72 -23.72 11.73
CA TYR A 120 0.27 -22.54 12.49
C TYR A 120 -1.25 -22.28 12.33
N LEU A 121 -1.78 -22.63 11.17
CA LEU A 121 -3.20 -22.49 10.82
C LEU A 121 -3.77 -23.88 10.48
N VAL A 122 -4.17 -24.64 11.50
CA VAL A 122 -4.52 -26.08 11.42
C VAL A 122 -5.57 -26.37 10.33
N ASP A 123 -6.55 -25.45 10.16
CA ASP A 123 -7.62 -25.59 9.17
C ASP A 123 -7.21 -25.17 7.76
N PHE A 124 -5.97 -24.72 7.55
CA PHE A 124 -5.49 -24.29 6.23
C PHE A 124 -5.50 -25.49 5.25
N PRO A 125 -6.09 -25.36 4.03
CA PRO A 125 -6.47 -26.51 3.23
C PRO A 125 -5.34 -27.11 2.37
N TYR A 126 -4.16 -26.47 2.30
CA TYR A 126 -3.08 -26.90 1.41
C TYR A 126 -1.86 -27.38 2.18
N GLU A 127 -1.40 -28.60 1.88
CA GLU A 127 -0.28 -29.27 2.57
C GLU A 127 1.10 -28.82 2.04
N ASP A 128 1.17 -28.22 0.86
CA ASP A 128 2.42 -27.87 0.17
C ASP A 128 2.79 -26.39 0.26
N VAL A 129 1.99 -25.57 0.96
CA VAL A 129 2.23 -24.14 1.09
C VAL A 129 3.06 -23.85 2.33
N THR A 130 4.22 -23.22 2.14
CA THR A 130 5.10 -22.76 3.22
C THR A 130 4.96 -21.26 3.49
N ILE A 131 5.53 -20.79 4.59
CA ILE A 131 5.66 -19.36 4.92
C ILE A 131 6.37 -18.61 3.78
N ARG A 132 7.44 -19.18 3.23
CA ARG A 132 8.19 -18.63 2.08
C ARG A 132 7.29 -18.41 0.88
N HIS A 133 6.43 -19.36 0.56
CA HIS A 133 5.49 -19.23 -0.56
C HIS A 133 4.48 -18.10 -0.36
N LEU A 134 4.07 -17.79 0.88
CA LEU A 134 3.23 -16.62 1.16
C LEU A 134 4.01 -15.32 0.99
N LEU A 135 5.25 -15.24 1.53
CA LEU A 135 6.12 -14.08 1.45
C LEU A 135 6.47 -13.69 0.00
N THR A 136 6.71 -14.67 -0.86
CA THR A 136 7.15 -14.48 -2.25
C THR A 136 6.02 -14.49 -3.28
N HIS A 137 4.76 -14.57 -2.84
CA HIS A 137 3.59 -14.68 -3.74
C HIS A 137 3.62 -15.90 -4.68
N THR A 138 4.20 -17.00 -4.22
CA THR A 138 4.29 -18.25 -5.00
C THR A 138 3.42 -19.38 -4.47
N SER A 139 2.48 -19.07 -3.57
CA SER A 139 1.60 -20.07 -2.93
C SER A 139 0.49 -20.63 -3.81
N GLY A 140 0.09 -19.90 -4.86
CA GLY A 140 -1.06 -20.24 -5.70
C GLY A 140 -2.43 -20.14 -5.03
N ILE A 141 -2.50 -19.67 -3.78
CA ILE A 141 -3.78 -19.52 -3.05
C ILE A 141 -4.67 -18.45 -3.70
N PRO A 142 -6.00 -18.58 -3.63
CA PRO A 142 -6.91 -17.59 -4.18
C PRO A 142 -6.80 -16.27 -3.42
N ASP A 143 -6.88 -15.17 -4.16
CA ASP A 143 -6.89 -13.84 -3.56
C ASP A 143 -8.26 -13.49 -2.99
N TYR A 144 -8.32 -13.09 -1.70
CA TYR A 144 -9.57 -12.84 -0.99
C TYR A 144 -10.39 -11.70 -1.60
N GLU A 145 -9.75 -10.65 -2.10
CA GLU A 145 -10.45 -9.55 -2.76
C GLU A 145 -11.20 -10.04 -4.00
N SER A 146 -10.56 -10.94 -4.78
CA SER A 146 -11.20 -11.55 -5.96
C SER A 146 -12.36 -12.47 -5.57
N LEU A 147 -12.26 -13.20 -4.47
CA LEU A 147 -13.35 -14.04 -3.96
C LEU A 147 -14.52 -13.17 -3.54
N VAL A 148 -14.27 -12.18 -2.72
CA VAL A 148 -15.25 -11.22 -2.24
C VAL A 148 -15.97 -10.50 -3.38
N LEU A 149 -15.25 -9.99 -4.38
CA LEU A 149 -15.82 -9.27 -5.52
C LEU A 149 -16.66 -10.17 -6.44
N LYS A 150 -16.29 -11.44 -6.60
CA LYS A 150 -17.08 -12.41 -7.41
C LYS A 150 -18.43 -12.72 -6.79
N PHE A 151 -18.53 -12.75 -5.47
CA PHE A 151 -19.80 -12.99 -4.78
C PHE A 151 -20.78 -11.83 -4.87
N LYS A 152 -20.28 -10.64 -5.10
CA LYS A 152 -21.06 -9.44 -5.30
C LYS A 152 -21.98 -9.49 -6.53
N ASN A 153 -21.61 -10.22 -7.56
CA ASN A 153 -22.36 -10.32 -8.83
C ASN A 153 -23.32 -11.52 -8.90
N LYS A 154 -23.31 -12.41 -7.90
CA LYS A 154 -24.21 -13.55 -7.82
C LYS A 154 -24.97 -13.49 -6.51
N SER A 155 -26.17 -12.92 -6.48
CA SER A 155 -27.25 -13.01 -5.44
C SER A 155 -26.94 -13.51 -4.01
N SER A 156 -25.69 -13.69 -3.64
CA SER A 156 -25.24 -14.11 -2.32
C SER A 156 -24.83 -12.94 -1.43
N THR A 157 -25.52 -11.82 -1.57
CA THR A 157 -25.49 -10.65 -0.69
C THR A 157 -25.53 -11.03 0.80
N LYS A 158 -26.14 -12.17 1.13
CA LYS A 158 -26.28 -12.64 2.52
C LYS A 158 -24.97 -13.00 3.22
N TYR A 159 -23.88 -13.25 2.51
CA TYR A 159 -22.64 -13.71 3.13
C TYR A 159 -21.78 -12.57 3.68
N PHE A 160 -21.78 -11.43 2.97
CA PHE A 160 -21.07 -10.23 3.36
C PHE A 160 -21.95 -9.15 3.97
N TYR A 161 -23.27 -9.32 3.91
CA TYR A 161 -24.27 -8.40 4.46
C TYR A 161 -25.21 -9.16 5.38
N ARG A 162 -24.76 -9.42 6.61
CA ARG A 162 -25.63 -10.02 7.64
C ARG A 162 -26.86 -9.16 7.97
N THR A 163 -26.85 -7.89 7.63
CA THR A 163 -27.87 -6.91 7.98
C THR A 163 -28.83 -6.57 6.85
N GLY A 164 -28.65 -7.11 5.64
CA GLY A 164 -29.55 -6.80 4.51
C GLY A 164 -29.41 -5.38 3.94
N GLN A 165 -28.38 -4.61 4.34
CA GLN A 165 -28.13 -3.29 3.78
C GLN A 165 -27.46 -3.39 2.41
N SER A 166 -27.83 -2.49 1.49
CA SER A 166 -27.25 -2.45 0.16
C SER A 166 -25.81 -1.92 0.21
N LYS A 167 -24.99 -2.36 -0.74
CA LYS A 167 -23.60 -1.96 -0.93
C LYS A 167 -23.35 -0.44 -0.88
N GLU A 168 -24.31 0.35 -1.29
CA GLU A 168 -24.23 1.81 -1.35
C GLU A 168 -24.23 2.45 0.04
N ASN A 169 -24.69 1.75 1.07
CA ASN A 169 -24.78 2.25 2.44
C ASN A 169 -23.56 1.92 3.31
N ILE A 170 -22.64 1.08 2.86
CA ILE A 170 -21.40 0.73 3.59
C ILE A 170 -20.27 1.69 3.25
N VAL A 171 -20.48 2.59 2.33
CA VAL A 171 -19.45 3.48 1.83
C VAL A 171 -19.33 4.72 2.74
N TYR A 172 -18.21 4.79 3.49
CA TYR A 172 -17.50 6.03 3.78
C TYR A 172 -18.20 7.03 4.70
N LYS A 173 -18.44 6.71 5.94
CA LYS A 173 -18.89 7.70 6.94
C LYS A 173 -17.75 8.32 7.76
N GLY A 174 -16.49 8.03 7.45
CA GLY A 174 -15.33 8.74 8.02
C GLY A 174 -15.07 8.58 9.52
N ASP A 175 -15.96 7.92 10.26
CA ASP A 175 -15.79 7.69 11.69
C ASP A 175 -15.61 6.19 11.98
N PRO A 176 -14.40 5.77 12.38
CA PRO A 176 -14.11 4.37 12.71
C PRO A 176 -15.02 3.82 13.81
N SER A 177 -15.50 4.65 14.73
CA SER A 177 -16.37 4.22 15.81
C SER A 177 -17.71 3.67 15.32
N LEU A 178 -18.17 4.09 14.14
CA LEU A 178 -19.40 3.62 13.53
C LEU A 178 -19.31 2.16 13.04
N TYR A 179 -18.11 1.65 12.80
CA TYR A 179 -17.88 0.29 12.29
C TYR A 179 -17.69 -0.74 13.41
N LYS A 180 -17.27 -0.31 14.62
CA LYS A 180 -17.05 -1.19 15.78
C LYS A 180 -18.28 -2.01 16.20
N ASN A 181 -19.48 -1.54 15.89
CA ASN A 181 -20.73 -2.16 16.25
C ASN A 181 -21.43 -2.87 15.09
N GLN A 182 -20.80 -2.92 13.90
CA GLN A 182 -21.36 -3.60 12.73
C GLN A 182 -20.64 -4.93 12.55
N HIS A 183 -21.35 -6.03 12.67
CA HIS A 183 -20.85 -7.40 12.51
C HIS A 183 -20.37 -7.75 11.09
N ASP A 184 -20.14 -6.73 10.24
CA ASP A 184 -19.94 -6.90 8.79
C ASP A 184 -18.51 -6.54 8.34
N ILE A 185 -17.59 -6.28 9.28
CA ILE A 185 -16.19 -5.95 8.96
C ILE A 185 -15.39 -7.25 8.84
N LEU A 186 -14.72 -7.43 7.70
CA LEU A 186 -13.89 -8.59 7.41
C LEU A 186 -12.73 -8.70 8.41
N SER A 187 -12.54 -9.87 9.00
CA SER A 187 -11.40 -10.17 9.87
C SER A 187 -10.37 -11.06 9.16
N MET A 188 -9.17 -11.18 9.72
CA MET A 188 -8.13 -12.10 9.20
C MET A 188 -8.61 -13.57 9.27
N LYS A 189 -9.42 -13.91 10.29
CA LYS A 189 -10.04 -15.23 10.37
C LYS A 189 -11.03 -15.46 9.24
N ASP A 190 -11.84 -14.46 8.88
CA ASP A 190 -12.78 -14.59 7.77
C ASP A 190 -12.04 -14.80 6.44
N VAL A 191 -10.85 -14.21 6.27
CA VAL A 191 -9.99 -14.46 5.09
C VAL A 191 -9.53 -15.92 5.06
N LEU A 192 -9.12 -16.50 6.20
CA LEU A 192 -8.80 -17.93 6.27
C LEU A 192 -10.02 -18.79 5.93
N ASP A 193 -11.19 -18.48 6.49
CA ASP A 193 -12.44 -19.20 6.22
C ASP A 193 -12.84 -19.13 4.72
N LEU A 194 -12.56 -18.03 4.05
CA LEU A 194 -12.72 -17.89 2.60
C LEU A 194 -11.76 -18.81 1.83
N VAL A 195 -10.49 -18.88 2.24
CA VAL A 195 -9.51 -19.79 1.62
C VAL A 195 -9.91 -21.25 1.78
N ILE A 196 -10.38 -21.63 2.96
CA ILE A 196 -10.89 -22.99 3.23
C ILE A 196 -12.10 -23.29 2.34
N ARG A 197 -13.10 -22.42 2.34
CA ARG A 197 -14.34 -22.61 1.58
C ARG A 197 -14.13 -22.71 0.10
N TYR A 198 -13.17 -21.97 -0.44
CA TYR A 198 -12.88 -21.87 -1.87
C TYR A 198 -11.52 -22.46 -2.24
N SER A 199 -11.11 -23.50 -1.52
CA SER A 199 -9.86 -24.23 -1.75
C SER A 199 -9.75 -24.79 -3.17
N ASP A 200 -10.89 -25.14 -3.80
CA ASP A 200 -10.97 -25.55 -5.20
C ASP A 200 -10.58 -24.43 -6.21
N LYS A 201 -10.51 -23.18 -5.79
CA LYS A 201 -10.10 -22.02 -6.63
C LYS A 201 -8.60 -21.77 -6.62
N ARG A 202 -7.80 -22.67 -6.06
CA ARG A 202 -6.34 -22.62 -6.16
C ARG A 202 -5.89 -22.41 -7.60
N LYS A 203 -4.83 -21.65 -7.81
CA LYS A 203 -4.37 -21.23 -9.14
C LYS A 203 -3.31 -22.17 -9.72
N PHE A 204 -2.41 -22.67 -8.87
CA PHE A 204 -1.29 -23.57 -9.18
C PHE A 204 -0.74 -24.16 -7.87
N LEU A 205 0.13 -25.15 -7.95
CA LEU A 205 0.82 -25.71 -6.79
C LEU A 205 1.86 -24.74 -6.24
N ALA A 206 2.12 -24.81 -4.95
CA ALA A 206 3.08 -23.91 -4.32
C ALA A 206 4.47 -24.03 -4.94
N GLY A 207 5.10 -22.90 -5.19
CA GLY A 207 6.39 -22.80 -5.84
C GLY A 207 6.38 -22.82 -7.37
N ASP A 208 5.27 -23.16 -8.05
CA ASP A 208 5.29 -23.30 -9.51
C ASP A 208 5.35 -21.98 -10.27
N LYS A 209 4.70 -20.93 -9.74
CA LYS A 209 4.58 -19.63 -10.42
C LYS A 209 4.48 -18.50 -9.43
N TYR A 210 4.85 -17.33 -9.89
CA TYR A 210 4.54 -16.06 -9.21
C TYR A 210 3.12 -15.60 -9.52
N LYS A 211 2.39 -15.24 -8.49
CA LYS A 211 1.13 -14.49 -8.59
C LYS A 211 0.86 -13.71 -7.31
N TYR A 212 0.91 -12.39 -7.43
CA TYR A 212 0.62 -11.48 -6.32
C TYR A 212 -0.72 -11.84 -5.66
N SER A 213 -0.73 -11.96 -4.33
CA SER A 213 -1.90 -12.29 -3.52
C SER A 213 -1.86 -11.55 -2.18
N ASN A 214 -2.87 -10.72 -1.93
CA ASN A 214 -3.05 -10.06 -0.64
C ASN A 214 -3.37 -11.06 0.46
N THR A 215 -4.09 -12.13 0.13
CA THR A 215 -4.40 -13.23 1.07
C THR A 215 -3.16 -13.76 1.77
N GLY A 216 -2.06 -13.93 1.04
CA GLY A 216 -0.81 -14.44 1.64
C GLY A 216 -0.34 -13.58 2.80
N TYR A 217 -0.36 -12.27 2.64
CA TYR A 217 0.10 -11.33 3.66
C TYR A 217 -0.89 -11.15 4.82
N VAL A 218 -2.19 -11.28 4.58
CA VAL A 218 -3.19 -11.36 5.65
C VAL A 218 -2.96 -12.61 6.51
N LEU A 219 -2.70 -13.76 5.88
CA LEU A 219 -2.41 -15.01 6.60
C LEU A 219 -1.08 -14.93 7.35
N LEU A 220 -0.04 -14.25 6.83
CA LEU A 220 1.21 -14.01 7.56
C LEU A 220 0.96 -13.17 8.82
N ALA A 221 0.18 -12.10 8.75
CA ALA A 221 -0.19 -11.33 9.94
C ALA A 221 -0.98 -12.19 10.94
N TYR A 222 -1.89 -13.03 10.47
CA TYR A 222 -2.64 -13.94 11.35
C TYR A 222 -1.74 -15.00 11.99
N ILE A 223 -0.70 -15.49 11.29
CA ILE A 223 0.32 -16.40 11.85
C ILE A 223 1.13 -15.67 12.93
N VAL A 224 1.48 -14.40 12.74
CA VAL A 224 2.13 -13.59 13.80
C VAL A 224 1.28 -13.59 15.06
N GLU A 225 -0.04 -13.34 14.98
CA GLU A 225 -0.94 -13.39 16.13
C GLU A 225 -0.97 -14.77 16.79
N LYS A 226 -1.01 -15.86 16.00
CA LYS A 226 -1.05 -17.22 16.53
C LYS A 226 0.22 -17.62 17.29
N ILE A 227 1.38 -17.16 16.82
CA ILE A 227 2.67 -17.50 17.44
C ILE A 227 2.94 -16.62 18.67
N SER A 228 2.61 -15.31 18.57
CA SER A 228 2.93 -14.35 19.61
C SER A 228 1.88 -14.25 20.72
N GLU A 229 0.68 -14.75 20.47
CA GLU A 229 -0.50 -14.59 21.35
C GLU A 229 -0.87 -13.10 21.57
N GLN A 230 -0.42 -12.22 20.70
CA GLN A 230 -0.73 -10.79 20.68
C GLN A 230 -1.57 -10.45 19.44
N THR A 231 -2.26 -9.30 19.45
CA THR A 231 -2.80 -8.76 18.22
C THR A 231 -1.65 -8.34 17.30
N PHE A 232 -1.89 -8.34 15.99
CA PHE A 232 -0.85 -7.92 15.03
C PHE A 232 -0.40 -6.48 15.28
N GLU A 233 -1.32 -5.58 15.66
CA GLU A 233 -1.00 -4.21 16.05
C GLU A 233 -0.03 -4.16 17.22
N SER A 234 -0.35 -4.87 18.32
CA SER A 234 0.51 -4.89 19.52
C SER A 234 1.88 -5.46 19.20
N PHE A 235 1.95 -6.53 18.40
CA PHE A 235 3.23 -7.10 17.97
C PHE A 235 4.08 -6.08 17.18
N MET A 236 3.46 -5.36 16.26
CA MET A 236 4.15 -4.34 15.46
C MET A 236 4.64 -3.18 16.31
N ASP A 237 3.81 -2.72 17.25
CA ASP A 237 4.18 -1.66 18.20
C ASP A 237 5.33 -2.07 19.09
N ASP A 238 5.27 -3.27 19.71
CA ASP A 238 6.27 -3.74 20.66
C ASP A 238 7.61 -4.09 20.01
N HIS A 239 7.60 -4.54 18.76
CA HIS A 239 8.77 -5.13 18.13
C HIS A 239 9.35 -4.34 16.96
N ILE A 240 8.62 -3.36 16.43
CA ILE A 240 9.08 -2.54 15.31
C ILE A 240 8.96 -1.05 15.66
N PHE A 241 7.74 -0.53 15.88
CA PHE A 241 7.57 0.92 15.96
C PHE A 241 8.16 1.54 17.23
N THR A 242 7.93 0.94 18.39
CA THR A 242 8.49 1.44 19.66
C THR A 242 10.01 1.32 19.72
N PRO A 243 10.64 0.16 19.39
CA PRO A 243 12.10 0.04 19.38
C PRO A 243 12.80 1.01 18.41
N LEU A 244 12.14 1.36 17.31
CA LEU A 244 12.65 2.32 16.32
C LEU A 244 12.23 3.77 16.61
N GLU A 245 11.52 4.02 17.69
CA GLU A 245 10.95 5.34 18.01
C GLU A 245 10.06 5.94 16.90
N MET A 246 9.38 5.09 16.12
CA MET A 246 8.46 5.47 15.06
C MET A 246 7.10 5.91 15.65
N LYS A 247 7.11 7.05 16.34
CA LYS A 247 5.98 7.52 17.19
C LYS A 247 4.70 7.88 16.42
N ASN A 248 4.81 8.09 15.12
CA ASN A 248 3.70 8.45 14.23
C ASN A 248 3.34 7.28 13.30
N SER A 249 3.66 6.06 13.70
CA SER A 249 3.41 4.83 12.95
C SER A 249 2.53 3.88 13.75
N SER A 250 1.63 3.17 13.10
CA SER A 250 0.82 2.12 13.72
C SER A 250 0.21 1.20 12.68
N VAL A 251 -0.30 0.06 13.12
CA VAL A 251 -1.27 -0.71 12.34
C VAL A 251 -2.66 -0.23 12.72
N TRP A 252 -3.49 0.07 11.71
CA TRP A 252 -4.85 0.52 11.93
C TRP A 252 -5.84 -0.41 11.25
N ASN A 253 -6.70 -1.02 12.06
CA ASN A 253 -7.68 -1.99 11.62
C ASN A 253 -9.00 -1.77 12.36
N LEU A 254 -10.12 -1.86 11.65
CA LEU A 254 -11.44 -1.52 12.18
C LEU A 254 -11.94 -2.47 13.28
N ASN A 255 -11.39 -3.68 13.39
CA ASN A 255 -11.82 -4.66 14.40
C ASN A 255 -11.13 -4.47 15.75
N THR A 256 -9.87 -4.05 15.75
CA THR A 256 -9.01 -4.04 16.94
C THR A 256 -8.57 -2.66 17.37
N SER A 257 -8.35 -1.75 16.43
CA SER A 257 -7.88 -0.40 16.75
C SER A 257 -8.92 0.39 17.53
N SER A 258 -8.46 1.11 18.55
CA SER A 258 -9.29 2.06 19.31
C SER A 258 -9.80 3.23 18.47
N GLY A 259 -9.41 3.28 17.20
CA GLY A 259 -9.83 4.27 16.22
C GLY A 259 -9.11 5.61 16.30
N LYS A 260 -8.07 5.72 17.13
CA LYS A 260 -7.34 6.98 17.29
C LYS A 260 -5.88 6.80 16.95
N LEU A 261 -5.53 7.22 15.76
CA LEU A 261 -4.19 7.62 15.39
C LEU A 261 -4.27 9.15 15.20
N ASP A 262 -3.73 9.91 16.15
CA ASP A 262 -3.96 11.36 16.27
C ASP A 262 -3.52 12.14 15.02
N ASN A 263 -2.46 11.69 14.35
CA ASN A 263 -1.88 12.32 13.16
C ASN A 263 -2.32 11.66 11.85
N ARG A 264 -3.37 10.87 11.88
CA ARG A 264 -3.83 10.11 10.72
C ARG A 264 -4.34 11.02 9.61
N VAL A 265 -3.91 10.75 8.40
CA VAL A 265 -4.37 11.45 7.20
C VAL A 265 -5.61 10.76 6.65
N GLU A 266 -6.64 11.54 6.36
CA GLU A 266 -7.87 11.06 5.72
C GLU A 266 -7.64 10.74 4.24
N GLY A 267 -8.10 9.57 3.81
CA GLY A 267 -8.10 9.20 2.40
C GLY A 267 -9.19 9.92 1.62
N THR A 268 -8.89 10.39 0.41
CA THR A 268 -9.84 11.14 -0.41
C THR A 268 -9.93 10.63 -1.85
N ASN A 269 -11.06 10.91 -2.48
CA ASN A 269 -11.21 10.78 -3.93
C ASN A 269 -11.87 12.06 -4.46
N LYS A 270 -11.09 12.91 -5.10
CA LYS A 270 -11.49 14.27 -5.44
C LYS A 270 -11.92 15.02 -4.17
N ASN A 271 -13.15 15.54 -4.12
CA ASN A 271 -13.70 16.28 -2.99
C ASN A 271 -14.60 15.42 -2.08
N ARG A 272 -14.33 14.11 -1.98
CA ARG A 272 -15.11 13.19 -1.15
C ARG A 272 -14.18 12.33 -0.30
N LEU A 273 -14.62 12.03 0.90
CA LEU A 273 -13.96 11.06 1.75
C LEU A 273 -13.97 9.68 1.07
N ASN A 274 -12.82 9.04 1.01
CA ASN A 274 -12.61 7.71 0.45
C ASN A 274 -11.59 6.98 1.32
N ASP A 275 -11.95 6.70 2.57
CA ASP A 275 -11.02 6.43 3.63
C ASP A 275 -11.11 5.01 4.19
N TYR A 276 -12.31 4.46 4.24
CA TYR A 276 -12.58 3.16 4.84
C TYR A 276 -13.42 2.27 3.95
N THR A 277 -13.22 0.98 4.09
CA THR A 277 -14.08 -0.06 3.54
C THR A 277 -14.34 -1.14 4.60
N TRP A 278 -15.35 -1.96 4.41
CA TRP A 278 -15.62 -3.12 5.25
C TRP A 278 -14.46 -4.16 5.23
N MET A 279 -13.52 -4.06 4.30
CA MET A 279 -12.31 -4.87 4.26
C MET A 279 -11.17 -4.32 5.15
N ASP A 280 -11.33 -3.13 5.74
CA ASP A 280 -10.29 -2.53 6.60
C ASP A 280 -10.26 -3.12 8.02
N GLY A 281 -10.90 -4.27 8.24
CA GLY A 281 -10.73 -5.09 9.45
C GLY A 281 -9.65 -6.16 9.32
N VAL A 282 -8.95 -6.24 8.17
CA VAL A 282 -7.78 -7.10 7.99
C VAL A 282 -6.49 -6.30 8.12
N ALA A 283 -5.43 -6.99 8.51
CA ALA A 283 -4.07 -6.45 8.58
C ALA A 283 -3.09 -7.33 7.79
N GLY A 284 -1.88 -6.84 7.60
CA GLY A 284 -0.79 -7.58 6.96
C GLY A 284 -0.55 -7.19 5.51
N ASP A 285 -1.58 -7.05 4.71
CA ASP A 285 -1.46 -6.68 3.31
C ASP A 285 -1.49 -5.17 3.05
N GLY A 286 -2.03 -4.35 3.98
CA GLY A 286 -2.28 -2.95 3.72
C GLY A 286 -2.63 -2.01 4.88
N ALA A 287 -2.60 -2.43 6.11
CA ALA A 287 -3.14 -1.70 7.26
C ALA A 287 -2.12 -0.83 8.03
N VAL A 288 -0.86 -0.76 7.60
CA VAL A 288 0.16 0.07 8.26
C VAL A 288 0.02 1.52 7.85
N PHE A 289 0.16 2.40 8.83
CA PHE A 289 0.24 3.85 8.70
C PHE A 289 1.61 4.31 9.18
N VAL A 290 2.26 5.19 8.43
CA VAL A 290 3.60 5.71 8.75
C VAL A 290 3.69 7.19 8.36
N SER A 291 4.39 7.99 9.18
CA SER A 291 4.73 9.36 8.82
C SER A 291 5.98 9.41 7.94
N ILE A 292 6.14 10.51 7.19
CA ILE A 292 7.34 10.66 6.35
C ILE A 292 8.62 10.75 7.18
N GLU A 293 8.53 11.31 8.39
CA GLU A 293 9.63 11.38 9.36
C GLU A 293 10.04 9.99 9.86
N ASP A 294 9.06 9.10 10.14
CA ASP A 294 9.35 7.75 10.63
C ASP A 294 9.96 6.84 9.55
N PHE A 295 9.80 7.17 8.26
CA PHE A 295 10.48 6.45 7.19
C PHE A 295 12.00 6.59 7.23
N ILE A 296 12.55 7.69 7.78
CA ILE A 296 13.99 7.83 8.02
C ILE A 296 14.48 6.76 8.97
N LYS A 297 13.79 6.59 10.10
CA LYS A 297 14.12 5.58 11.13
C LYS A 297 13.97 4.16 10.60
N TRP A 298 12.94 3.93 9.78
CA TRP A 298 12.75 2.66 9.10
C TRP A 298 13.91 2.33 8.15
N ASP A 299 14.31 3.28 7.31
CA ASP A 299 15.44 3.11 6.38
C ASP A 299 16.77 2.88 7.11
N GLU A 300 17.02 3.66 8.17
CA GLU A 300 18.19 3.47 9.05
C GLU A 300 18.21 2.08 9.67
N SER A 301 17.06 1.57 10.11
CA SER A 301 16.96 0.24 10.70
C SER A 301 17.29 -0.89 9.74
N LEU A 302 16.85 -0.77 8.47
CA LEU A 302 17.18 -1.73 7.41
C LEU A 302 18.66 -1.65 7.01
N THR A 303 19.23 -0.44 6.99
CA THR A 303 20.62 -0.21 6.62
C THR A 303 21.59 -0.69 7.71
N ASN A 304 21.24 -0.47 8.98
CA ASN A 304 22.06 -0.80 10.14
C ASN A 304 21.73 -2.15 10.76
N ASN A 305 20.81 -2.91 10.18
CA ASN A 305 20.36 -4.22 10.66
C ASN A 305 19.91 -4.19 12.15
N THR A 306 19.17 -3.14 12.54
CA THR A 306 18.80 -2.91 13.94
C THR A 306 17.69 -3.85 14.41
N ILE A 307 16.71 -4.13 13.55
CA ILE A 307 15.52 -4.94 13.88
C ILE A 307 15.68 -6.37 13.38
N ILE A 308 16.31 -6.56 12.24
CA ILE A 308 16.58 -7.85 11.61
C ILE A 308 18.05 -7.95 11.22
N SER A 309 18.59 -9.15 11.22
CA SER A 309 19.99 -9.38 10.80
C SER A 309 20.19 -9.12 9.32
N GLU A 310 21.43 -8.79 8.94
CA GLU A 310 21.86 -8.65 7.54
C GLU A 310 21.52 -9.91 6.72
N SER A 311 21.69 -11.09 7.29
CA SER A 311 21.36 -12.35 6.61
C SER A 311 19.88 -12.45 6.26
N ASN A 312 18.98 -12.07 7.17
CA ASN A 312 17.55 -12.06 6.89
C ASN A 312 17.15 -10.96 5.91
N PHE A 313 17.75 -9.78 5.98
CA PHE A 313 17.51 -8.74 4.99
C PHE A 313 17.96 -9.18 3.60
N ASN A 314 19.15 -9.77 3.46
CA ASN A 314 19.67 -10.29 2.20
C ASN A 314 18.78 -11.41 1.65
N GLU A 315 18.30 -12.33 2.50
CA GLU A 315 17.34 -13.36 2.07
C GLU A 315 16.03 -12.74 1.60
N SER A 316 15.54 -11.70 2.26
CA SER A 316 14.30 -11.00 1.91
C SER A 316 14.36 -10.28 0.56
N THR A 317 15.56 -9.95 0.09
CA THR A 317 15.82 -9.28 -1.19
C THR A 317 16.45 -10.21 -2.23
N THR A 318 16.39 -11.52 -2.01
CA THR A 318 16.83 -12.53 -2.96
C THR A 318 15.66 -13.00 -3.82
N PRO A 319 15.81 -13.05 -5.17
CA PRO A 319 14.76 -13.57 -6.04
C PRO A 319 14.42 -15.04 -5.73
N PHE A 320 13.15 -15.38 -5.84
CA PHE A 320 12.70 -16.76 -5.67
C PHE A 320 12.78 -17.53 -7.00
N ILE A 321 13.37 -18.71 -6.95
CA ILE A 321 13.41 -19.61 -8.11
C ILE A 321 12.23 -20.58 -8.00
N THR A 322 11.36 -20.58 -9.00
CA THR A 322 10.18 -21.45 -9.04
C THR A 322 10.55 -22.90 -9.36
N ASN A 323 9.64 -23.83 -9.11
CA ASN A 323 9.81 -25.25 -9.46
C ASN A 323 10.05 -25.46 -10.97
N ASN A 324 9.60 -24.51 -11.80
CA ASN A 324 9.78 -24.52 -13.24
C ASN A 324 11.05 -23.79 -13.70
N SER A 325 11.94 -23.44 -12.77
CA SER A 325 13.19 -22.70 -13.01
C SER A 325 13.00 -21.25 -13.51
N ASP A 326 11.80 -20.69 -13.40
CA ASP A 326 11.56 -19.27 -13.64
C ASP A 326 12.01 -18.44 -12.44
N THR A 327 12.55 -17.26 -12.66
CA THR A 327 12.93 -16.33 -11.60
C THR A 327 11.78 -15.39 -11.28
N SER A 328 11.36 -15.36 -10.03
CA SER A 328 10.43 -14.36 -9.49
C SER A 328 11.19 -13.23 -8.83
N TYR A 329 11.10 -12.04 -9.39
CA TYR A 329 11.72 -10.83 -8.85
C TYR A 329 10.81 -10.16 -7.80
N TYR A 330 10.40 -10.95 -6.81
CA TYR A 330 9.68 -10.48 -5.65
C TYR A 330 10.20 -11.20 -4.40
N GLY A 331 10.72 -10.40 -3.48
CA GLY A 331 11.23 -10.87 -2.21
C GLY A 331 10.17 -10.83 -1.10
N PHE A 332 10.58 -10.54 0.12
CA PHE A 332 9.68 -10.46 1.27
C PHE A 332 9.14 -9.03 1.43
N GLY A 333 8.04 -8.72 0.73
CA GLY A 333 7.43 -7.40 0.72
C GLY A 333 8.09 -6.37 -0.20
N TRP A 334 8.97 -6.81 -1.10
CA TRP A 334 9.71 -5.97 -2.04
C TRP A 334 9.65 -6.51 -3.47
N SER A 335 9.43 -5.64 -4.44
CA SER A 335 9.81 -5.90 -5.84
C SER A 335 11.32 -5.71 -5.97
N LEU A 336 11.96 -6.55 -6.75
CA LEU A 336 13.41 -6.59 -6.91
C LEU A 336 13.77 -6.18 -8.34
N ASP A 337 14.73 -5.28 -8.51
CA ASP A 337 15.28 -4.93 -9.82
C ASP A 337 16.61 -5.69 -10.03
N ASP A 338 16.67 -6.52 -11.07
CA ASP A 338 17.85 -7.34 -11.39
C ASP A 338 19.02 -6.55 -12.01
N LYS A 339 18.75 -5.32 -12.46
CA LYS A 339 19.74 -4.49 -13.17
C LYS A 339 20.61 -3.67 -12.22
N ASP A 340 19.99 -3.04 -11.23
CA ASP A 340 20.69 -2.13 -10.31
C ASP A 340 20.63 -2.56 -8.83
N SER A 341 20.00 -3.70 -8.55
CA SER A 341 19.78 -4.24 -7.20
C SER A 341 18.91 -3.34 -6.32
N SER A 342 18.18 -2.43 -6.93
CA SER A 342 17.19 -1.64 -6.19
C SER A 342 15.98 -2.49 -5.82
N ILE A 343 15.33 -2.07 -4.75
CA ILE A 343 14.10 -2.66 -4.27
C ILE A 343 13.03 -1.58 -4.18
N ASP A 344 11.81 -1.93 -4.52
CA ASP A 344 10.70 -0.98 -4.44
C ASP A 344 9.39 -1.66 -4.04
N HIS A 345 8.41 -0.85 -3.67
CA HIS A 345 7.02 -1.29 -3.61
C HIS A 345 6.05 -0.14 -3.86
N THR A 346 4.97 -0.44 -4.56
CA THR A 346 3.84 0.47 -4.72
C THR A 346 2.71 0.09 -3.77
N GLY A 347 1.97 1.09 -3.29
CA GLY A 347 0.73 0.89 -2.55
C GLY A 347 -0.44 1.58 -3.23
N SER A 348 -1.60 0.91 -3.25
CA SER A 348 -2.85 1.50 -3.72
C SER A 348 -4.02 0.90 -2.96
N TRP A 349 -4.78 1.75 -2.30
CA TRP A 349 -6.02 1.41 -1.61
C TRP A 349 -6.98 2.60 -1.65
N VAL A 350 -8.13 2.48 -1.00
CA VAL A 350 -9.07 3.61 -0.91
C VAL A 350 -8.35 4.83 -0.32
N GLY A 351 -8.37 5.94 -1.09
CA GLY A 351 -7.78 7.21 -0.68
C GLY A 351 -6.28 7.17 -0.36
N ALA A 352 -5.54 6.20 -0.88
CA ALA A 352 -4.09 6.14 -0.68
C ALA A 352 -3.38 5.61 -1.91
N GLN A 353 -2.30 6.29 -2.30
CA GLN A 353 -1.34 5.83 -3.30
C GLN A 353 0.06 6.13 -2.78
N THR A 354 0.89 5.11 -2.68
CA THR A 354 2.19 5.20 -2.02
C THR A 354 3.27 4.51 -2.84
N TYR A 355 4.48 4.94 -2.62
CA TYR A 355 5.67 4.35 -3.23
C TYR A 355 6.86 4.47 -2.30
N ILE A 356 7.65 3.41 -2.25
CA ILE A 356 8.99 3.40 -1.66
C ILE A 356 9.96 2.79 -2.67
N TYR A 357 11.13 3.38 -2.78
CA TYR A 357 12.27 2.88 -3.55
C TYR A 357 13.52 3.00 -2.69
N LYS A 358 14.32 1.95 -2.66
CA LYS A 358 15.62 1.93 -1.99
C LYS A 358 16.65 1.29 -2.92
N ASN A 359 17.79 1.93 -3.06
CA ASN A 359 18.94 1.32 -3.70
C ASN A 359 20.08 1.15 -2.67
N PRO A 360 20.31 -0.08 -2.18
CA PRO A 360 21.34 -0.32 -1.16
C PRO A 360 22.77 0.01 -1.62
N LYS A 361 23.04 0.02 -2.94
CA LYS A 361 24.40 0.27 -3.47
C LYS A 361 24.83 1.71 -3.37
N ASN A 362 23.92 2.65 -3.66
CA ASN A 362 24.21 4.08 -3.60
C ASN A 362 23.53 4.80 -2.43
N GLY A 363 22.83 4.05 -1.57
CA GLY A 363 22.14 4.57 -0.39
C GLY A 363 20.95 5.47 -0.68
N LEU A 364 20.41 5.45 -1.91
CA LEU A 364 19.26 6.26 -2.30
C LEU A 364 17.97 5.67 -1.74
N LEU A 365 17.23 6.47 -0.97
CA LEU A 365 15.84 6.24 -0.58
C LEU A 365 14.94 7.29 -1.24
N PHE A 366 13.83 6.85 -1.78
CA PHE A 366 12.76 7.71 -2.24
C PHE A 366 11.41 7.19 -1.75
N VAL A 367 10.67 8.03 -1.01
CA VAL A 367 9.31 7.75 -0.54
C VAL A 367 8.38 8.82 -1.07
N LEU A 368 7.24 8.40 -1.61
CA LEU A 368 6.19 9.30 -2.07
C LEU A 368 4.83 8.79 -1.57
N LEU A 369 4.14 9.62 -0.79
CA LEU A 369 2.87 9.29 -0.15
C LEU A 369 1.80 10.26 -0.65
N ASP A 370 0.69 9.77 -1.15
CA ASP A 370 -0.47 10.55 -1.58
C ASP A 370 -1.73 10.02 -0.90
N SER A 371 -2.48 10.88 -0.25
CA SER A 371 -3.73 10.54 0.46
C SER A 371 -4.95 10.66 -0.43
N SER A 372 -4.81 10.47 -1.74
CA SER A 372 -5.90 10.58 -2.70
C SER A 372 -5.92 9.42 -3.69
N THR A 373 -7.09 9.18 -4.30
CA THR A 373 -7.18 8.29 -5.47
C THR A 373 -6.74 9.07 -6.71
N ASN A 374 -5.44 9.27 -6.83
CA ASN A 374 -4.81 10.12 -7.82
C ASN A 374 -4.40 9.35 -9.08
N LYS A 375 -5.07 9.59 -10.19
CA LYS A 375 -4.73 8.95 -11.48
C LYS A 375 -3.36 9.36 -12.06
N TYR A 376 -2.74 10.40 -11.51
CA TYR A 376 -1.46 10.93 -11.99
C TYR A 376 -0.25 10.43 -11.18
N MET A 377 -0.50 9.76 -10.05
CA MET A 377 0.56 9.32 -9.13
C MET A 377 1.68 8.55 -9.84
N ARG A 378 1.32 7.64 -10.77
CA ARG A 378 2.32 6.89 -11.55
C ARG A 378 3.25 7.80 -12.35
N LYS A 379 2.71 8.87 -12.97
CA LYS A 379 3.51 9.82 -13.77
C LYS A 379 4.39 10.67 -12.87
N ILE A 380 3.83 11.18 -11.76
CA ILE A 380 4.57 11.97 -10.76
C ILE A 380 5.76 11.16 -10.24
N ARG A 381 5.50 9.95 -9.77
CA ARG A 381 6.53 9.03 -9.28
C ARG A 381 7.63 8.77 -10.31
N SER A 382 7.24 8.40 -11.54
CA SER A 382 8.21 8.07 -12.59
C SER A 382 9.09 9.25 -12.97
N ALA A 383 8.53 10.45 -13.06
CA ALA A 383 9.28 11.68 -13.33
C ALA A 383 10.32 11.96 -12.24
N ILE A 384 9.90 11.91 -10.97
CA ILE A 384 10.83 12.14 -9.85
C ILE A 384 11.92 11.07 -9.81
N LEU A 385 11.54 9.78 -9.95
CA LEU A 385 12.51 8.67 -9.90
C LEU A 385 13.55 8.78 -11.01
N GLU A 386 13.16 9.19 -12.21
CA GLU A 386 14.07 9.40 -13.32
C GLU A 386 15.08 10.53 -13.02
N LEU A 387 14.61 11.65 -12.46
CA LEU A 387 15.47 12.78 -12.07
C LEU A 387 16.50 12.38 -11.01
N ILE A 388 16.05 11.74 -9.92
CA ILE A 388 16.95 11.36 -8.83
C ILE A 388 17.93 10.25 -9.23
N LYS A 389 17.54 9.31 -10.11
CA LYS A 389 18.47 8.29 -10.65
C LYS A 389 19.53 8.86 -11.59
N ARG A 390 19.29 10.01 -12.22
CA ARG A 390 20.30 10.71 -13.02
C ARG A 390 21.30 11.46 -12.13
N LYS A 391 20.85 11.93 -10.98
CA LYS A 391 21.64 12.75 -10.06
C LYS A 391 22.51 11.89 -9.13
N TYR A 392 22.01 10.75 -8.66
CA TYR A 392 22.63 9.87 -7.67
C TYR A 392 22.88 8.46 -8.22
#